data_cade83859fc3ca4715dae544bf906180
#
_entry.id   cade83859fc3ca4715dae544bf906180
#
_cell.length_a   1.000
_cell.length_b   1.000
_cell.length_c   1.000
_cell.angle_alpha   90.00
_cell.angle_beta   90.00
_cell.angle_gamma   90.00
#
_symmetry.space_group_name_H-M   'P 1'
#
loop_
_entity.id
_entity.type
_entity.pdbx_description
1 polymer ?
#
loop_
_entity_poly.entity_id
_entity_poly.type
_entity_poly.pdbx_seq_one_letter_code
_entity_poly.pdbx_strand_id
1 'polypeptide(L)'
;MTKRSLPLFDGFIETPFERRFQGLLRQAWHARRWHVIVAEPGSGKTMGICDLRDEACRQAGTIGGRRYPVLVVTAPKNDPKEAALGNFLLTALGLGGRGHWSERKYLLFELLIQYGVECLVVDDAHDLSMPHLIFLKELTDQLQLSFSQTLGLCLVAAGRGASIPLKDVFDQPETMWMQFRRRLGSGPGACIPGSRTPYSIHKKVGG
;
A
#
# COMPACT_ATOMS: atom_id res chain seq x y z
N MET A 1 15.79 -43.67 21.48
CA MET A 1 15.47 -43.22 20.09
C MET A 1 15.33 -41.71 20.12
N THR A 2 16.40 -41.02 19.76
CA THR A 2 16.47 -39.54 19.81
C THR A 2 15.88 -38.99 18.51
N LYS A 3 14.75 -38.31 18.61
CA LYS A 3 14.16 -37.57 17.46
C LYS A 3 15.13 -36.43 17.08
N ARG A 4 15.83 -36.58 15.98
CA ARG A 4 16.54 -35.49 15.34
C ARG A 4 15.49 -34.53 14.80
N SER A 5 15.32 -33.38 15.43
CA SER A 5 14.63 -32.23 14.83
C SER A 5 15.47 -31.78 13.64
N LEU A 6 14.91 -31.86 12.45
CA LEU A 6 15.48 -31.21 11.27
C LEU A 6 15.58 -29.71 11.55
N PRO A 7 16.70 -29.05 11.23
CA PRO A 7 16.76 -27.61 11.34
C PRO A 7 15.71 -27.03 10.38
N LEU A 8 14.75 -26.26 10.93
CA LEU A 8 13.92 -25.39 10.13
C LEU A 8 14.88 -24.46 9.39
N PHE A 9 14.91 -24.59 8.08
CA PHE A 9 15.62 -23.66 7.21
C PHE A 9 14.88 -22.32 7.31
N ASP A 10 15.36 -21.41 8.15
CA ASP A 10 15.05 -19.99 8.09
C ASP A 10 15.77 -19.31 6.92
N GLY A 11 15.88 -20.02 5.81
CA GLY A 11 16.44 -19.49 4.58
C GLY A 11 15.37 -18.75 3.80
N PHE A 12 15.27 -17.44 4.01
CA PHE A 12 14.53 -16.57 3.10
C PHE A 12 15.19 -16.68 1.70
N ILE A 13 14.52 -17.35 0.78
CA ILE A 13 14.97 -17.41 -0.62
C ILE A 13 14.38 -16.21 -1.33
N GLU A 14 15.19 -15.16 -1.51
CA GLU A 14 14.78 -13.99 -2.30
C GLU A 14 14.54 -14.39 -3.75
N THR A 15 13.28 -14.46 -4.13
CA THR A 15 12.88 -14.72 -5.51
C THR A 15 13.03 -13.47 -6.38
N PRO A 16 13.18 -13.60 -7.71
CA PRO A 16 13.17 -12.44 -8.62
C PRO A 16 11.90 -11.58 -8.48
N PHE A 17 10.78 -12.21 -8.14
CA PHE A 17 9.54 -11.49 -7.84
C PHE A 17 9.69 -10.60 -6.60
N GLU A 18 10.16 -11.16 -5.49
CA GLU A 18 10.32 -10.42 -4.24
C GLU A 18 11.28 -9.24 -4.40
N ARG A 19 12.41 -9.43 -5.08
CA ARG A 19 13.35 -8.35 -5.35
C ARG A 19 12.70 -7.21 -6.12
N ARG A 20 11.91 -7.51 -7.16
CA ARG A 20 11.20 -6.50 -7.94
C ARG A 20 10.10 -5.84 -7.13
N PHE A 21 9.34 -6.62 -6.36
CA PHE A 21 8.28 -6.13 -5.50
C PHE A 21 8.82 -5.19 -4.42
N GLN A 22 9.87 -5.58 -3.73
CA GLN A 22 10.58 -4.75 -2.75
C GLN A 22 11.12 -3.46 -3.38
N GLY A 23 11.67 -3.53 -4.58
CA GLY A 23 12.13 -2.35 -5.33
C GLY A 23 11.00 -1.34 -5.56
N LEU A 24 9.81 -1.81 -5.97
CA LEU A 24 8.65 -0.94 -6.18
C LEU A 24 8.12 -0.35 -4.88
N LEU A 25 8.08 -1.13 -3.80
CA LEU A 25 7.67 -0.65 -2.48
C LEU A 25 8.62 0.45 -1.96
N ARG A 26 9.94 0.25 -2.06
CA ARG A 26 10.94 1.27 -1.69
C ARG A 26 10.82 2.52 -2.55
N GLN A 27 10.56 2.35 -3.85
CA GLN A 27 10.34 3.48 -4.74
C GLN A 27 9.09 4.28 -4.32
N ALA A 28 7.99 3.62 -3.96
CA ALA A 28 6.79 4.27 -3.47
C ALA A 28 7.07 5.08 -2.19
N TRP A 29 7.81 4.50 -1.25
CA TRP A 29 8.19 5.16 0.00
C TRP A 29 9.08 6.39 -0.25
N HIS A 30 10.21 6.22 -0.91
CA HIS A 30 11.17 7.31 -1.10
C HIS A 30 10.66 8.42 -2.03
N ALA A 31 9.88 8.08 -3.06
CA ALA A 31 9.30 9.08 -3.95
C ALA A 31 8.13 9.84 -3.32
N ARG A 32 7.56 9.32 -2.22
CA ARG A 32 6.35 9.86 -1.57
C ARG A 32 5.22 10.13 -2.57
N ARG A 33 5.03 9.22 -3.53
CA ARG A 33 4.01 9.30 -4.57
C ARG A 33 3.00 8.19 -4.41
N TRP A 34 1.91 8.31 -5.13
CA TRP A 34 0.91 7.26 -5.19
C TRP A 34 1.34 6.18 -6.18
N HIS A 35 1.29 4.93 -5.72
CA HIS A 35 1.61 3.75 -6.51
C HIS A 35 0.51 2.70 -6.36
N VAL A 36 0.23 2.00 -7.44
CA VAL A 36 -0.60 0.78 -7.41
C VAL A 36 0.29 -0.37 -7.87
N ILE A 37 0.39 -1.39 -7.03
CA ILE A 37 1.14 -2.60 -7.32
C ILE A 37 0.15 -3.76 -7.37
N VAL A 38 0.11 -4.46 -8.49
CA VAL A 38 -0.73 -5.64 -8.65
C VAL A 38 0.17 -6.87 -8.75
N ALA A 39 -0.10 -7.87 -7.95
CA ALA A 39 0.68 -9.09 -7.92
C ALA A 39 -0.22 -10.31 -7.70
N GLU A 40 0.22 -11.48 -8.15
CA GLU A 40 -0.55 -12.72 -8.04
C GLU A 40 -0.87 -13.08 -6.59
N PRO A 41 -2.06 -13.67 -6.32
CA PRO A 41 -2.35 -14.25 -5.02
C PRO A 41 -1.30 -15.28 -4.61
N GLY A 42 -0.91 -15.29 -3.33
CA GLY A 42 0.08 -16.23 -2.81
C GLY A 42 1.54 -15.95 -3.18
N SER A 43 1.85 -14.79 -3.81
CA SER A 43 3.21 -14.41 -4.22
C SER A 43 4.08 -13.82 -3.09
N GLY A 44 3.65 -13.88 -1.83
CA GLY A 44 4.44 -13.34 -0.70
C GLY A 44 4.30 -11.83 -0.45
N LYS A 45 3.29 -11.15 -1.05
CA LYS A 45 3.08 -9.70 -0.91
C LYS A 45 3.13 -9.20 0.53
N THR A 46 2.34 -9.82 1.39
CA THR A 46 2.23 -9.41 2.80
C THR A 46 3.58 -9.51 3.52
N MET A 47 4.36 -10.55 3.23
CA MET A 47 5.72 -10.70 3.77
C MET A 47 6.62 -9.56 3.32
N GLY A 48 6.64 -9.29 2.00
CA GLY A 48 7.44 -8.18 1.46
C GLY A 48 7.03 -6.81 1.99
N ILE A 49 5.75 -6.59 2.28
CA ILE A 49 5.27 -5.36 2.93
C ILE A 49 5.77 -5.27 4.38
N CYS A 50 5.74 -6.38 5.13
CA CYS A 50 6.26 -6.43 6.49
C CYS A 50 7.77 -6.16 6.53
N ASP A 51 8.53 -6.74 5.61
CA ASP A 51 9.97 -6.50 5.49
C ASP A 51 10.30 -5.02 5.25
N LEU A 52 9.54 -4.35 4.35
CA LEU A 52 9.70 -2.92 4.11
C LEU A 52 9.42 -2.10 5.37
N ARG A 53 8.33 -2.39 6.08
CA ARG A 53 8.00 -1.72 7.33
C ARG A 53 9.13 -1.85 8.34
N ASP A 54 9.64 -3.06 8.52
CA ASP A 54 10.69 -3.34 9.51
C ASP A 54 12.03 -2.70 9.08
N GLU A 55 12.32 -2.65 7.79
CA GLU A 55 13.45 -1.90 7.23
C GLU A 55 13.31 -0.40 7.54
N ALA A 56 12.16 0.20 7.25
CA ALA A 56 11.91 1.61 7.49
C ALA A 56 12.03 1.98 8.98
N CYS A 57 11.49 1.15 9.87
CA CYS A 57 11.63 1.35 11.31
C CYS A 57 13.09 1.27 11.77
N ARG A 58 13.88 0.33 11.23
CA ARG A 58 15.33 0.24 11.55
C ARG A 58 16.09 1.47 11.08
N GLN A 59 15.78 1.99 9.87
CA GLN A 59 16.43 3.18 9.32
C GLN A 59 16.09 4.46 10.10
N ALA A 60 14.84 4.57 10.58
CA ALA A 60 14.40 5.73 11.35
C ALA A 60 15.08 5.85 12.73
N GLY A 61 15.58 4.75 13.25
CA GLY A 61 16.18 4.70 14.59
C GLY A 61 15.18 4.98 15.72
N THR A 62 15.66 4.89 16.96
CA THR A 62 14.84 5.12 18.16
C THR A 62 15.07 6.50 18.80
N ILE A 63 15.77 7.41 18.13
CA ILE A 63 16.10 8.72 18.68
C ILE A 63 14.82 9.58 18.70
N GLY A 64 14.31 9.86 19.91
CA GLY A 64 13.20 10.78 20.10
C GLY A 64 11.78 10.19 20.08
N GLY A 65 11.62 8.86 20.16
CA GLY A 65 10.30 8.21 20.27
C GLY A 65 10.01 7.19 19.17
N ARG A 66 8.80 6.63 19.19
CA ARG A 66 8.36 5.69 18.14
C ARG A 66 8.16 6.43 16.82
N ARG A 67 8.86 6.01 15.78
CA ARG A 67 8.66 6.46 14.41
C ARG A 67 8.18 5.31 13.54
N TYR A 68 7.23 5.60 12.67
CA TYR A 68 6.67 4.63 11.70
C TYR A 68 6.73 5.23 10.29
N PRO A 69 7.90 5.33 9.67
CA PRO A 69 8.00 5.95 8.34
C PRO A 69 7.11 5.27 7.30
N VAL A 70 6.93 3.96 7.44
CA VAL A 70 6.00 3.17 6.63
C VAL A 70 4.92 2.59 7.55
N LEU A 71 3.69 3.07 7.36
CA LEU A 71 2.51 2.54 8.04
C LEU A 71 1.81 1.54 7.13
N VAL A 72 1.50 0.36 7.66
CA VAL A 72 0.86 -0.72 6.90
C VAL A 72 -0.50 -1.02 7.48
N VAL A 73 -1.51 -1.12 6.63
CA VAL A 73 -2.86 -1.58 6.97
C VAL A 73 -3.40 -2.50 5.88
N THR A 74 -4.36 -3.33 6.24
CA THR A 74 -5.15 -4.11 5.29
C THR A 74 -6.45 -3.38 4.95
N ALA A 75 -6.91 -3.47 3.72
CA ALA A 75 -8.20 -2.88 3.33
C ALA A 75 -9.37 -3.53 4.08
N PRO A 76 -10.38 -2.74 4.55
CA PRO A 76 -11.58 -3.29 5.15
C PRO A 76 -12.43 -4.05 4.12
N LYS A 77 -12.71 -5.35 4.36
CA LYS A 77 -13.41 -6.20 3.39
C LYS A 77 -14.93 -5.95 3.32
N ASN A 78 -15.57 -5.69 4.44
CA ASN A 78 -17.04 -5.75 4.56
C ASN A 78 -17.66 -4.43 5.06
N ASP A 79 -16.89 -3.40 5.26
CA ASP A 79 -17.38 -2.10 5.68
C ASP A 79 -16.90 -1.03 4.69
N PRO A 80 -17.79 -0.51 3.82
CA PRO A 80 -17.41 0.46 2.79
C PRO A 80 -17.22 1.87 3.32
N LYS A 81 -17.44 2.12 4.61
CA LYS A 81 -17.35 3.45 5.20
C LYS A 81 -15.90 3.90 5.40
N GLU A 82 -15.62 5.18 5.17
CA GLU A 82 -14.29 5.75 5.44
C GLU A 82 -13.78 5.49 6.85
N ALA A 83 -14.69 5.50 7.84
CA ALA A 83 -14.37 5.25 9.24
C ALA A 83 -13.75 3.86 9.49
N ALA A 84 -14.08 2.86 8.67
CA ALA A 84 -13.51 1.52 8.80
C ALA A 84 -12.01 1.55 8.51
N LEU A 85 -11.60 2.15 7.39
CA LEU A 85 -10.20 2.31 7.04
C LEU A 85 -9.47 3.21 8.03
N GLY A 86 -10.09 4.32 8.45
CA GLY A 86 -9.53 5.22 9.45
C GLY A 86 -9.30 4.55 10.80
N ASN A 87 -10.21 3.66 11.21
CA ASN A 87 -10.03 2.87 12.43
C ASN A 87 -8.87 1.89 12.32
N PHE A 88 -8.65 1.27 11.16
CA PHE A 88 -7.49 0.41 10.94
C PHE A 88 -6.19 1.19 11.02
N LEU A 89 -6.14 2.41 10.46
CA LEU A 89 -4.98 3.31 10.58
C LEU A 89 -4.70 3.68 12.04
N LEU A 90 -5.73 4.08 12.80
CA LEU A 90 -5.58 4.39 14.23
C LEU A 90 -5.10 3.19 15.03
N THR A 91 -5.64 1.99 14.75
CA THR A 91 -5.21 0.75 15.40
C THR A 91 -3.75 0.43 15.08
N ALA A 92 -3.33 0.61 13.84
CA ALA A 92 -1.93 0.41 13.43
C ALA A 92 -0.96 1.40 14.11
N LEU A 93 -1.46 2.59 14.47
CA LEU A 93 -0.72 3.57 15.28
C LEU A 93 -0.79 3.32 16.80
N GLY A 94 -1.44 2.21 17.21
CA GLY A 94 -1.54 1.80 18.62
C GLY A 94 -2.74 2.42 19.36
N LEU A 95 -3.67 3.03 18.65
CA LEU A 95 -4.89 3.61 19.21
C LEU A 95 -6.11 2.81 18.80
N GLY A 96 -6.53 1.91 19.67
CA GLY A 96 -7.88 1.37 19.66
C GLY A 96 -8.84 2.42 20.25
N GLY A 97 -10.06 2.59 19.70
CA GLY A 97 -10.78 3.65 20.30
C GLY A 97 -12.29 3.72 20.17
N ARG A 98 -12.89 4.27 21.21
CA ARG A 98 -14.28 4.71 21.29
C ARG A 98 -14.32 6.21 20.93
N GLY A 99 -15.47 6.69 20.46
CA GLY A 99 -15.69 8.10 20.12
C GLY A 99 -16.18 8.31 18.69
N HIS A 100 -16.65 9.51 18.42
CA HIS A 100 -17.16 9.89 17.11
C HIS A 100 -16.04 9.91 16.07
N TRP A 101 -16.35 9.44 14.86
CA TRP A 101 -15.37 9.37 13.78
C TRP A 101 -14.79 10.75 13.43
N SER A 102 -15.60 11.80 13.46
CA SER A 102 -15.15 13.17 13.19
C SER A 102 -13.97 13.60 14.08
N GLU A 103 -14.06 13.35 15.39
CA GLU A 103 -12.98 13.69 16.34
C GLU A 103 -11.75 12.81 16.11
N ARG A 104 -11.97 11.51 15.90
CA ARG A 104 -10.90 10.55 15.66
C ARG A 104 -10.18 10.77 14.33
N LYS A 105 -10.87 11.33 13.35
CA LYS A 105 -10.28 11.71 12.07
C LYS A 105 -9.24 12.82 12.26
N TYR A 106 -9.51 13.85 13.06
CA TYR A 106 -8.51 14.89 13.37
C TYR A 106 -7.30 14.31 14.11
N LEU A 107 -7.56 13.47 15.10
CA LEU A 107 -6.50 12.79 15.85
C LEU A 107 -5.60 11.95 14.92
N LEU A 108 -6.17 11.30 13.93
CA LEU A 108 -5.40 10.53 12.96
C LEU A 108 -4.38 11.39 12.21
N PHE A 109 -4.75 12.60 11.76
CA PHE A 109 -3.82 13.51 11.09
C PHE A 109 -2.64 13.87 12.00
N GLU A 110 -2.93 14.27 13.25
CA GLU A 110 -1.90 14.62 14.22
C GLU A 110 -0.93 13.47 14.48
N LEU A 111 -1.47 12.25 14.61
CA LEU A 111 -0.65 11.07 14.87
C LEU A 111 0.23 10.66 13.69
N LEU A 112 -0.27 10.78 12.46
CA LEU A 112 0.54 10.51 11.27
C LEU A 112 1.77 11.42 11.23
N ILE A 113 1.61 12.69 11.66
CA ILE A 113 2.71 13.65 11.74
C ILE A 113 3.61 13.32 12.92
N GLN A 114 3.03 13.11 14.09
CA GLN A 114 3.77 12.83 15.32
C GLN A 114 4.67 11.60 15.19
N TYR A 115 4.15 10.54 14.54
CA TYR A 115 4.91 9.31 14.30
C TYR A 115 5.79 9.37 13.04
N GLY A 116 5.78 10.49 12.31
CA GLY A 116 6.62 10.70 11.14
C GLY A 116 6.31 9.73 10.00
N VAL A 117 5.01 9.49 9.74
CA VAL A 117 4.58 8.60 8.67
C VAL A 117 4.84 9.26 7.32
N GLU A 118 5.66 8.61 6.50
CA GLU A 118 6.08 9.10 5.18
C GLU A 118 5.36 8.38 4.03
N CYS A 119 5.00 7.11 4.26
CA CYS A 119 4.31 6.29 3.29
C CYS A 119 3.25 5.41 3.97
N LEU A 120 2.06 5.39 3.39
CA LEU A 120 0.99 4.48 3.76
C LEU A 120 0.92 3.34 2.74
N VAL A 121 1.02 2.10 3.21
CA VAL A 121 0.83 0.90 2.40
C VAL A 121 -0.50 0.26 2.77
N VAL A 122 -1.38 0.07 1.79
CA VAL A 122 -2.64 -0.64 1.96
C VAL A 122 -2.54 -1.98 1.26
N ASP A 123 -2.49 -3.06 2.04
CA ASP A 123 -2.54 -4.43 1.52
C ASP A 123 -3.99 -4.82 1.21
N ASP A 124 -4.17 -5.80 0.32
CA ASP A 124 -5.47 -6.23 -0.20
C ASP A 124 -6.33 -5.06 -0.75
N ALA A 125 -5.68 -4.08 -1.38
CA ALA A 125 -6.32 -2.84 -1.84
C ALA A 125 -7.48 -3.06 -2.83
N HIS A 126 -7.64 -4.27 -3.38
CA HIS A 126 -8.80 -4.64 -4.20
C HIS A 126 -10.12 -4.68 -3.41
N ASP A 127 -10.06 -4.70 -2.08
CA ASP A 127 -11.23 -4.62 -1.19
C ASP A 127 -11.62 -3.16 -0.84
N LEU A 128 -10.85 -2.16 -1.30
CA LEU A 128 -11.16 -0.76 -1.05
C LEU A 128 -12.43 -0.33 -1.79
N SER A 129 -13.32 0.32 -1.06
CA SER A 129 -14.50 0.99 -1.60
C SER A 129 -14.18 2.42 -2.07
N MET A 130 -15.13 3.02 -2.81
CA MET A 130 -15.04 4.43 -3.21
C MET A 130 -14.85 5.38 -2.02
N PRO A 131 -15.63 5.31 -0.92
CA PRO A 131 -15.42 6.16 0.24
C PRO A 131 -14.02 6.03 0.85
N HIS A 132 -13.43 4.83 0.83
CA HIS A 132 -12.05 4.62 1.30
C HIS A 132 -11.04 5.38 0.42
N LEU A 133 -11.21 5.33 -0.89
CA LEU A 133 -10.32 6.03 -1.82
C LEU A 133 -10.45 7.56 -1.70
N ILE A 134 -11.69 8.08 -1.55
CA ILE A 134 -11.93 9.49 -1.29
C ILE A 134 -11.26 9.93 0.01
N PHE A 135 -11.39 9.14 1.06
CA PHE A 135 -10.75 9.39 2.33
C PHE A 135 -9.22 9.40 2.22
N LEU A 136 -8.60 8.45 1.51
CA LEU A 136 -7.16 8.45 1.27
C LEU A 136 -6.69 9.69 0.52
N LYS A 137 -7.50 10.16 -0.45
CA LYS A 137 -7.23 11.42 -1.15
C LYS A 137 -7.29 12.60 -0.18
N GLU A 138 -8.36 12.73 0.58
CA GLU A 138 -8.52 13.77 1.57
C GLU A 138 -7.37 13.76 2.58
N LEU A 139 -6.99 12.59 3.07
CA LEU A 139 -5.87 12.40 4.00
C LEU A 139 -4.58 13.00 3.43
N THR A 140 -4.21 12.63 2.20
CA THR A 140 -2.99 13.15 1.57
C THR A 140 -3.06 14.64 1.29
N ASP A 141 -4.23 15.17 0.91
CA ASP A 141 -4.43 16.59 0.63
C ASP A 141 -4.32 17.42 1.91
N GLN A 142 -4.97 16.98 2.98
CA GLN A 142 -4.95 17.69 4.26
C GLN A 142 -3.54 17.71 4.87
N LEU A 143 -2.81 16.60 4.83
CA LEU A 143 -1.42 16.58 5.30
C LEU A 143 -0.54 17.55 4.51
N GLN A 144 -0.72 17.62 3.20
CA GLN A 144 0.04 18.54 2.35
C GLN A 144 -0.34 20.02 2.62
N LEU A 145 -1.62 20.33 2.69
CA LEU A 145 -2.11 21.71 2.81
C LEU A 145 -1.90 22.28 4.22
N SER A 146 -2.21 21.50 5.25
CA SER A 146 -2.20 22.00 6.64
C SER A 146 -0.84 21.86 7.31
N PHE A 147 -0.01 20.88 6.88
CA PHE A 147 1.23 20.55 7.55
C PHE A 147 2.45 20.52 6.63
N SER A 148 2.28 20.86 5.36
CA SER A 148 3.35 20.79 4.34
C SER A 148 4.03 19.43 4.26
N GLN A 149 3.32 18.36 4.66
CA GLN A 149 3.83 17.00 4.67
C GLN A 149 3.30 16.21 3.47
N THR A 150 4.20 15.72 2.64
CA THR A 150 3.85 14.81 1.54
C THR A 150 3.79 13.38 2.05
N LEU A 151 2.62 12.74 1.93
CA LEU A 151 2.41 11.34 2.26
C LEU A 151 2.40 10.49 0.97
N GLY A 152 3.32 9.53 0.87
CA GLY A 152 3.27 8.49 -0.16
C GLY A 152 2.12 7.51 0.09
N LEU A 153 1.53 6.97 -0.97
CA LEU A 153 0.48 5.96 -0.90
C LEU A 153 0.81 4.79 -1.82
N CYS A 154 0.87 3.60 -1.26
CA CYS A 154 1.09 2.38 -2.02
C CYS A 154 -0.12 1.44 -1.84
N LEU A 155 -0.88 1.24 -2.91
CA LEU A 155 -2.02 0.31 -2.94
C LEU A 155 -1.55 -1.02 -3.53
N VAL A 156 -1.54 -2.06 -2.70
CA VAL A 156 -1.11 -3.40 -3.11
C VAL A 156 -2.34 -4.29 -3.28
N ALA A 157 -2.59 -4.74 -4.51
CA ALA A 157 -3.76 -5.52 -4.86
C ALA A 157 -3.38 -6.92 -5.35
N ALA A 158 -4.26 -7.89 -5.11
CA ALA A 158 -4.17 -9.20 -5.73
C ALA A 158 -4.81 -9.14 -7.13
N GLY A 159 -4.13 -9.71 -8.13
CA GLY A 159 -4.66 -9.79 -9.50
C GLY A 159 -3.96 -10.87 -10.31
N ARG A 160 -4.63 -11.37 -11.35
CA ARG A 160 -4.07 -12.35 -12.29
C ARG A 160 -4.17 -11.83 -13.72
N GLY A 161 -3.07 -11.92 -14.45
CA GLY A 161 -3.03 -11.59 -15.86
C GLY A 161 -3.38 -10.12 -16.14
N ALA A 162 -4.29 -9.88 -17.11
CA ALA A 162 -4.74 -8.55 -17.51
C ALA A 162 -5.82 -7.95 -16.58
N SER A 163 -6.34 -8.74 -15.64
CA SER A 163 -7.35 -8.26 -14.68
C SER A 163 -6.66 -7.49 -13.56
N ILE A 164 -6.82 -6.18 -13.59
CA ILE A 164 -6.38 -5.28 -12.52
C ILE A 164 -7.63 -4.93 -11.71
N PRO A 165 -7.78 -5.44 -10.47
CA PRO A 165 -9.02 -5.29 -9.69
C PRO A 165 -9.47 -3.85 -9.48
N LEU A 166 -8.55 -2.90 -9.47
CA LEU A 166 -8.84 -1.47 -9.34
C LEU A 166 -8.98 -0.74 -10.69
N LYS A 167 -8.78 -1.44 -11.83
CA LYS A 167 -8.81 -0.80 -13.14
C LYS A 167 -10.18 -0.22 -13.44
N ASP A 168 -11.24 -0.99 -13.22
CA ASP A 168 -12.61 -0.56 -13.50
C ASP A 168 -13.01 0.65 -12.65
N VAL A 169 -12.43 0.72 -11.43
CA VAL A 169 -12.62 1.86 -10.54
C VAL A 169 -11.86 3.09 -11.06
N PHE A 170 -10.62 2.92 -11.51
CA PHE A 170 -9.80 4.02 -12.02
C PHE A 170 -10.13 4.43 -13.45
N ASP A 171 -10.79 3.58 -14.24
CA ASP A 171 -11.17 3.86 -15.62
C ASP A 171 -12.54 4.56 -15.75
N GLN A 172 -13.23 4.84 -14.64
CA GLN A 172 -14.46 5.61 -14.67
C GLN A 172 -14.21 7.04 -15.17
N PRO A 173 -15.12 7.59 -16.01
CA PRO A 173 -14.93 8.90 -16.66
C PRO A 173 -15.13 10.10 -15.74
N GLU A 174 -15.48 9.90 -14.49
CA GLU A 174 -15.76 10.97 -13.55
C GLU A 174 -14.51 11.80 -13.22
N THR A 175 -14.69 13.10 -13.06
CA THR A 175 -13.62 14.08 -12.80
C THR A 175 -12.75 13.70 -11.61
N MET A 176 -13.33 13.06 -10.58
CA MET A 176 -12.62 12.59 -9.40
C MET A 176 -11.57 11.54 -9.74
N TRP A 177 -11.90 10.60 -10.64
CA TRP A 177 -10.97 9.55 -11.08
C TRP A 177 -9.82 10.08 -11.91
N MET A 178 -10.05 11.13 -12.69
CA MET A 178 -8.96 11.81 -13.40
C MET A 178 -7.93 12.42 -12.42
N GLN A 179 -8.37 12.92 -11.27
CA GLN A 179 -7.46 13.43 -10.23
C GLN A 179 -6.64 12.30 -9.58
N PHE A 180 -7.26 11.14 -9.35
CA PHE A 180 -6.54 9.95 -8.86
C PHE A 180 -5.49 9.50 -9.86
N ARG A 181 -5.85 9.34 -11.15
CA ARG A 181 -4.91 8.95 -12.21
C ARG A 181 -3.70 9.88 -12.31
N ARG A 182 -3.90 11.19 -12.18
CA ARG A 182 -2.80 12.17 -12.21
C ARG A 182 -1.83 11.98 -11.05
N ARG A 183 -2.30 11.52 -9.89
CA ARG A 183 -1.46 11.26 -8.71
C ARG A 183 -0.71 9.96 -8.80
N LEU A 184 -1.26 8.95 -9.48
CA LEU A 184 -0.62 7.66 -9.70
C LEU A 184 0.62 7.75 -10.62
N GLY A 185 0.95 8.93 -11.11
CA GLY A 185 2.06 9.12 -12.05
C GLY A 185 1.74 8.56 -13.45
N SER A 186 2.53 8.97 -14.44
CA SER A 186 2.36 8.57 -15.84
C SER A 186 2.84 7.15 -16.14
N GLY A 187 3.14 6.35 -15.14
CA GLY A 187 3.51 4.93 -15.30
C GLY A 187 2.29 4.03 -15.22
N PRO A 188 2.18 3.01 -16.09
CA PRO A 188 1.19 1.96 -15.89
C PRO A 188 1.44 1.37 -14.51
N GLY A 189 0.39 1.17 -13.69
CA GLY A 189 0.49 0.48 -12.42
C GLY A 189 1.37 -0.74 -12.62
N ALA A 190 2.44 -0.87 -11.83
CA ALA A 190 3.42 -1.92 -12.06
C ALA A 190 2.76 -3.28 -11.82
N CYS A 191 2.23 -3.86 -12.89
CA CYS A 191 1.80 -5.25 -12.88
C CYS A 191 3.06 -6.10 -12.88
N ILE A 192 3.28 -6.87 -11.81
CA ILE A 192 4.35 -7.85 -11.75
C ILE A 192 3.75 -9.17 -12.22
N PRO A 193 4.07 -9.65 -13.45
CA PRO A 193 3.67 -10.99 -13.86
C PRO A 193 4.36 -12.00 -12.93
N GLY A 194 3.59 -12.91 -12.39
CA GLY A 194 4.14 -14.13 -11.82
C GLY A 194 5.02 -14.79 -12.87
N SER A 195 6.11 -15.39 -12.44
CA SER A 195 7.14 -15.99 -13.26
C SER A 195 6.61 -17.05 -14.25
N ARG A 196 6.03 -16.65 -15.37
CA ARG A 196 5.91 -17.45 -16.61
C ARG A 196 5.61 -16.54 -17.80
N THR A 197 6.58 -16.47 -18.72
CA THR A 197 6.56 -16.06 -20.13
C THR A 197 6.42 -14.57 -20.48
N PRO A 198 7.30 -14.08 -21.37
CA PRO A 198 7.20 -12.73 -21.92
C PRO A 198 6.05 -12.67 -22.93
N TYR A 199 5.11 -11.80 -22.73
CA TYR A 199 4.10 -11.47 -23.74
C TYR A 199 4.77 -10.73 -24.90
N SER A 200 4.96 -11.44 -26.01
CA SER A 200 5.19 -10.82 -27.31
C SER A 200 3.89 -10.16 -27.76
N ILE A 201 3.89 -8.84 -27.83
CA ILE A 201 2.85 -8.08 -28.50
C ILE A 201 3.04 -8.28 -30.00
N HIS A 202 2.35 -9.23 -30.60
CA HIS A 202 2.17 -9.28 -32.06
C HIS A 202 1.18 -8.16 -32.44
N LYS A 203 1.72 -7.03 -32.92
CA LYS A 203 0.97 -6.12 -33.78
C LYS A 203 0.63 -6.90 -35.06
N LYS A 204 -0.63 -7.29 -35.22
CA LYS A 204 -1.16 -7.61 -36.54
C LYS A 204 -1.28 -6.28 -37.30
N VAL A 205 -0.36 -6.05 -38.19
CA VAL A 205 -0.53 -5.10 -39.29
C VAL A 205 -1.49 -5.78 -40.27
N GLY A 206 -2.71 -5.27 -40.38
CA GLY A 206 -3.64 -5.68 -41.41
C GLY A 206 -3.23 -5.03 -42.74
N GLY A 207 -3.14 -5.88 -43.75
CA GLY A 207 -3.16 -5.50 -45.14
C GLY A 207 -4.59 -5.39 -45.62
#